data_4ef726acadd2832f6584814445c804ec
#
_entry.id   4ef726acadd2832f6584814445c804ec
#
_cell.length_a   1.000
_cell.length_b   1.000
_cell.length_c   1.000
_cell.angle_alpha   90.00
_cell.angle_beta   90.00
_cell.angle_gamma   90.00
#
_symmetry.space_group_name_H-M   'P 1'
#
loop_
_entity.id
_entity.type
_entity.pdbx_description
1 polymer ?
#
loop_
_entity_poly.entity_id
_entity_poly.type
_entity_poly.pdbx_seq_one_letter_code
_entity_poly.pdbx_strand_id
1 'polypeptide(L)'
;DLNEPTALTQTVRDMGLSYVVITSVDRDDLRDGGAQHFADCIGALRVACPGIEIEILTPDFRARAEKALDILGTQLPDIFNHNLETVPRLYKRVRPGADYQYSLNLLKAFGDRFSTVPTKSGLMLGLGEDFEEVVSVMHDLRRHGVTLLTLGQYLQPTRHHLPVERYVPPAEFASLAETGYQMGFVHVASAPMVRSSYHADQQAKAANEHG
;
A
#
# COMPACT_ATOMS: atom_id res chain seq x y z
N ASP A 1 -12.51 15.32 -9.37
CA ASP A 1 -13.59 15.35 -10.36
C ASP A 1 -14.77 14.55 -9.84
N LEU A 2 -15.96 15.19 -9.79
CA LEU A 2 -17.20 14.54 -9.32
C LEU A 2 -17.66 13.40 -10.24
N ASN A 3 -17.20 13.37 -11.48
CA ASN A 3 -17.53 12.32 -12.44
C ASN A 3 -16.54 11.15 -12.42
N GLU A 4 -15.45 11.25 -11.67
CA GLU A 4 -14.40 10.23 -11.65
C GLU A 4 -14.89 8.84 -11.21
N PRO A 5 -15.74 8.69 -10.17
CA PRO A 5 -16.27 7.38 -9.80
C PRO A 5 -17.03 6.69 -10.94
N THR A 6 -17.80 7.47 -11.73
CA THR A 6 -18.52 6.95 -12.90
C THR A 6 -17.58 6.57 -14.03
N ALA A 7 -16.61 7.41 -14.35
CA ALA A 7 -15.59 7.12 -15.38
C ALA A 7 -14.73 5.91 -15.02
N LEU A 8 -14.34 5.79 -13.73
CA LEU A 8 -13.61 4.64 -13.21
C LEU A 8 -14.39 3.34 -13.40
N THR A 9 -15.68 3.33 -13.00
CA THR A 9 -16.51 2.13 -13.15
C THR A 9 -16.67 1.70 -14.59
N GLN A 10 -16.84 2.66 -15.53
CA GLN A 10 -16.92 2.35 -16.95
C GLN A 10 -15.62 1.73 -17.45
N THR A 11 -14.48 2.32 -17.10
CA THR A 11 -13.15 1.80 -17.51
C THR A 11 -12.92 0.38 -16.98
N VAL A 12 -13.21 0.13 -15.71
CA VAL A 12 -13.06 -1.19 -15.09
C VAL A 12 -13.91 -2.25 -15.78
N ARG A 13 -15.17 -1.91 -16.11
CA ARG A 13 -16.08 -2.79 -16.86
C ARG A 13 -15.58 -3.07 -18.27
N ASP A 14 -15.17 -2.04 -19.00
CA ASP A 14 -14.69 -2.17 -20.38
C ASP A 14 -13.42 -3.02 -20.47
N MET A 15 -12.58 -2.97 -19.42
CA MET A 15 -11.37 -3.80 -19.32
C MET A 15 -11.64 -5.20 -18.76
N GLY A 16 -12.83 -5.49 -18.26
CA GLY A 16 -13.20 -6.77 -17.66
C GLY A 16 -12.37 -7.16 -16.44
N LEU A 17 -11.99 -6.18 -15.60
CA LEU A 17 -11.14 -6.41 -14.45
C LEU A 17 -11.90 -7.08 -13.32
N SER A 18 -11.25 -8.05 -12.67
CA SER A 18 -11.71 -8.68 -11.42
C SER A 18 -11.03 -8.11 -10.17
N TYR A 19 -9.96 -7.35 -10.35
CA TYR A 19 -9.18 -6.70 -9.29
C TYR A 19 -8.73 -5.32 -9.72
N VAL A 20 -8.78 -4.33 -8.82
CA VAL A 20 -8.27 -2.97 -9.07
C VAL A 20 -7.51 -2.43 -7.87
N VAL A 21 -6.47 -1.65 -8.14
CA VAL A 21 -5.78 -0.82 -7.14
C VAL A 21 -6.09 0.64 -7.42
N ILE A 22 -6.77 1.29 -6.48
CA ILE A 22 -7.09 2.72 -6.57
C ILE A 22 -6.08 3.48 -5.71
N THR A 23 -5.46 4.50 -6.27
CA THR A 23 -4.54 5.37 -5.55
C THR A 23 -4.85 6.83 -5.80
N SER A 24 -4.39 7.70 -4.92
CA SER A 24 -4.45 9.15 -5.08
C SER A 24 -3.11 9.79 -4.74
N VAL A 25 -2.93 11.03 -5.16
CA VAL A 25 -1.89 11.91 -4.62
C VAL A 25 -2.32 12.41 -3.22
N ASP A 26 -1.39 13.01 -2.48
CA ASP A 26 -1.71 13.71 -1.24
C ASP A 26 -2.74 14.82 -1.50
N ARG A 27 -3.81 14.82 -0.72
CA ARG A 27 -4.89 15.79 -0.80
C ARG A 27 -4.99 16.61 0.49
N ASP A 28 -3.86 17.23 0.85
CA ASP A 28 -3.77 18.12 2.02
C ASP A 28 -4.65 19.38 1.89
N ASP A 29 -5.11 19.67 0.69
CA ASP A 29 -6.11 20.70 0.39
C ASP A 29 -7.53 20.34 0.87
N LEU A 30 -7.83 19.05 1.07
CA LEU A 30 -9.14 18.58 1.51
C LEU A 30 -9.19 18.35 3.03
N ARG A 31 -10.36 18.61 3.63
CA ARG A 31 -10.58 18.46 5.07
C ARG A 31 -10.55 17.01 5.56
N ASP A 32 -10.68 16.07 4.67
CA ASP A 32 -10.69 14.63 4.91
C ASP A 32 -9.49 13.90 4.26
N GLY A 33 -8.56 14.67 3.67
CA GLY A 33 -7.41 14.10 2.97
C GLY A 33 -7.77 13.31 1.70
N GLY A 34 -9.00 13.45 1.18
CA GLY A 34 -9.50 12.72 0.01
C GLY A 34 -10.18 11.38 0.33
N ALA A 35 -10.42 11.07 1.61
CA ALA A 35 -11.03 9.80 2.02
C ALA A 35 -12.46 9.63 1.47
N GLN A 36 -13.26 10.70 1.37
CA GLN A 36 -14.60 10.62 0.81
C GLN A 36 -14.57 10.17 -0.65
N HIS A 37 -13.59 10.65 -1.41
CA HIS A 37 -13.47 10.28 -2.82
C HIS A 37 -13.10 8.79 -2.99
N PHE A 38 -12.26 8.22 -2.12
CA PHE A 38 -12.02 6.78 -2.08
C PHE A 38 -13.31 6.02 -1.78
N ALA A 39 -14.08 6.43 -0.77
CA ALA A 39 -15.35 5.80 -0.42
C ALA A 39 -16.37 5.86 -1.58
N ASP A 40 -16.47 6.99 -2.28
CA ASP A 40 -17.34 7.16 -3.43
C ASP A 40 -16.93 6.22 -4.59
N CYS A 41 -15.63 6.09 -4.87
CA CYS A 41 -15.11 5.18 -5.89
C CYS A 41 -15.38 3.71 -5.54
N ILE A 42 -15.14 3.31 -4.28
CA ILE A 42 -15.42 1.95 -3.80
C ILE A 42 -16.91 1.64 -3.94
N GLY A 43 -17.77 2.53 -3.44
CA GLY A 43 -19.23 2.36 -3.52
C GLY A 43 -19.73 2.24 -4.95
N ALA A 44 -19.24 3.08 -5.85
CA ALA A 44 -19.59 3.02 -7.28
C ALA A 44 -19.16 1.70 -7.93
N LEU A 45 -17.93 1.23 -7.65
CA LEU A 45 -17.43 -0.05 -8.16
C LEU A 45 -18.20 -1.23 -7.64
N ARG A 46 -18.55 -1.28 -6.34
CA ARG A 46 -19.35 -2.36 -5.74
C ARG A 46 -20.72 -2.52 -6.42
N VAL A 47 -21.34 -1.38 -6.80
CA VAL A 47 -22.62 -1.38 -7.50
C VAL A 47 -22.47 -1.79 -8.97
N ALA A 48 -21.48 -1.24 -9.67
CA ALA A 48 -21.33 -1.41 -11.11
C ALA A 48 -20.64 -2.72 -11.52
N CYS A 49 -19.78 -3.26 -10.66
CA CYS A 49 -18.95 -4.45 -10.89
C CYS A 49 -19.05 -5.43 -9.71
N PRO A 50 -20.18 -6.13 -9.54
CA PRO A 50 -20.34 -7.07 -8.43
C PRO A 50 -19.24 -8.13 -8.41
N GLY A 51 -18.62 -8.35 -7.24
CA GLY A 51 -17.56 -9.34 -7.06
C GLY A 51 -16.16 -8.85 -7.40
N ILE A 52 -15.99 -7.57 -7.76
CA ILE A 52 -14.64 -6.99 -7.95
C ILE A 52 -13.93 -6.88 -6.61
N GLU A 53 -12.66 -7.23 -6.58
CA GLU A 53 -11.76 -6.98 -5.45
C GLU A 53 -11.10 -5.61 -5.58
N ILE A 54 -11.12 -4.82 -4.49
CA ILE A 54 -10.68 -3.42 -4.48
C ILE A 54 -9.59 -3.23 -3.43
N GLU A 55 -8.39 -2.93 -3.87
CA GLU A 55 -7.31 -2.43 -3.02
C GLU A 55 -7.27 -0.90 -3.12
N ILE A 56 -7.08 -0.22 -2.00
CA ILE A 56 -6.77 1.22 -2.00
C ILE A 56 -5.34 1.44 -1.50
N LEU A 57 -4.56 2.23 -2.24
CA LEU A 57 -3.26 2.72 -1.81
C LEU A 57 -3.41 4.18 -1.38
N THR A 58 -3.39 4.39 -0.08
CA THR A 58 -3.73 5.67 0.54
C THR A 58 -2.50 6.55 0.80
N PRO A 59 -2.66 7.89 0.79
CA PRO A 59 -1.68 8.82 1.34
C PRO A 59 -1.63 8.75 2.87
N ASP A 60 -0.75 9.55 3.49
CA ASP A 60 -0.62 9.64 4.95
C ASP A 60 -1.86 10.20 5.68
N PHE A 61 -2.81 10.83 4.99
CA PHE A 61 -3.94 11.56 5.58
C PHE A 61 -3.54 12.56 6.70
N ARG A 62 -2.42 13.23 6.55
CA ARG A 62 -1.75 14.07 7.56
C ARG A 62 -2.71 14.80 8.51
N ALA A 63 -2.59 14.56 9.81
CA ALA A 63 -3.45 15.12 10.87
C ALA A 63 -4.97 14.87 10.71
N ARG A 64 -5.40 14.00 9.78
CA ARG A 64 -6.80 13.69 9.46
C ARG A 64 -7.12 12.19 9.50
N ALA A 65 -6.18 11.35 9.95
CA ALA A 65 -6.31 9.89 9.91
C ALA A 65 -7.62 9.40 10.53
N GLU A 66 -7.98 9.85 11.73
CA GLU A 66 -9.22 9.45 12.40
C GLU A 66 -10.45 9.71 11.52
N LYS A 67 -10.57 10.95 11.00
CA LYS A 67 -11.67 11.33 10.13
C LYS A 67 -11.66 10.53 8.82
N ALA A 68 -10.48 10.30 8.24
CA ALA A 68 -10.35 9.51 7.02
C ALA A 68 -10.79 8.07 7.24
N LEU A 69 -10.40 7.46 8.37
CA LEU A 69 -10.81 6.10 8.73
C LEU A 69 -12.32 6.00 9.03
N ASP A 70 -12.92 7.02 9.66
CA ASP A 70 -14.38 7.09 9.84
C ASP A 70 -15.12 7.02 8.49
N ILE A 71 -14.65 7.79 7.52
CA ILE A 71 -15.25 7.85 6.18
C ILE A 71 -15.03 6.53 5.44
N LEU A 72 -13.80 6.00 5.41
CA LEU A 72 -13.48 4.74 4.77
C LEU A 72 -14.28 3.57 5.37
N GLY A 73 -14.61 3.63 6.65
CA GLY A 73 -15.47 2.65 7.30
C GLY A 73 -16.90 2.55 6.74
N THR A 74 -17.35 3.56 5.97
CA THR A 74 -18.65 3.51 5.29
C THR A 74 -18.63 2.67 4.01
N GLN A 75 -17.46 2.50 3.39
CA GLN A 75 -17.22 1.70 2.18
C GLN A 75 -15.84 1.07 2.28
N LEU A 76 -15.75 -0.12 2.88
CA LEU A 76 -14.47 -0.80 3.09
C LEU A 76 -13.90 -1.36 1.78
N PRO A 77 -12.58 -1.20 1.56
CA PRO A 77 -11.87 -1.94 0.52
C PRO A 77 -11.68 -3.41 0.92
N ASP A 78 -11.23 -4.26 -0.01
CA ASP A 78 -10.80 -5.61 0.30
C ASP A 78 -9.36 -5.65 0.84
N ILE A 79 -8.52 -4.67 0.47
CA ILE A 79 -7.16 -4.48 1.01
C ILE A 79 -6.91 -2.98 1.25
N PHE A 80 -6.41 -2.66 2.45
CA PHE A 80 -5.92 -1.34 2.79
C PHE A 80 -4.40 -1.28 2.68
N ASN A 81 -3.89 -0.51 1.74
CA ASN A 81 -2.47 -0.36 1.47
C ASN A 81 -1.99 1.05 1.80
N HIS A 82 -0.89 1.13 2.54
CA HIS A 82 -0.13 2.36 2.76
C HIS A 82 1.36 2.04 2.79
N ASN A 83 2.10 2.56 1.80
CA ASN A 83 3.52 2.24 1.65
C ASN A 83 4.39 3.05 2.63
N LEU A 84 5.35 2.39 3.28
CA LEU A 84 6.42 3.04 4.02
C LEU A 84 7.52 3.58 3.10
N GLU A 85 7.67 3.03 1.92
CA GLU A 85 8.58 3.37 0.82
C GLU A 85 10.06 3.12 1.13
N THR A 86 10.55 3.37 2.34
CA THR A 86 11.95 3.21 2.71
C THR A 86 12.15 3.01 4.23
N VAL A 87 13.41 2.82 4.63
CA VAL A 87 13.81 2.64 6.04
C VAL A 87 13.88 3.98 6.80
N PRO A 88 13.73 3.99 8.15
CA PRO A 88 13.67 5.22 8.97
C PRO A 88 14.82 6.20 8.73
N ARG A 89 16.06 5.69 8.59
CA ARG A 89 17.26 6.53 8.36
C ARG A 89 17.14 7.37 7.09
N LEU A 90 16.44 6.85 6.08
CA LEU A 90 16.31 7.51 4.77
C LEU A 90 15.05 8.37 4.64
N TYR A 91 14.15 8.36 5.62
CA TYR A 91 12.84 9.03 5.51
C TYR A 91 12.93 10.50 5.12
N LYS A 92 13.80 11.28 5.80
CA LYS A 92 13.97 12.73 5.50
C LYS A 92 14.42 12.99 4.06
N ARG A 93 15.18 12.06 3.48
CA ARG A 93 15.73 12.19 2.12
C ARG A 93 14.74 11.70 1.07
N VAL A 94 14.05 10.60 1.33
CA VAL A 94 13.19 9.90 0.36
C VAL A 94 11.76 10.40 0.41
N ARG A 95 11.23 10.65 1.60
CA ARG A 95 9.87 11.13 1.86
C ARG A 95 9.88 12.41 2.72
N PRO A 96 10.39 13.53 2.19
CA PRO A 96 10.43 14.78 2.95
C PRO A 96 9.00 15.18 3.38
N GLY A 97 8.82 15.40 4.69
CA GLY A 97 7.53 15.76 5.27
C GLY A 97 6.62 14.60 5.68
N ALA A 98 7.01 13.33 5.42
CA ALA A 98 6.35 12.15 6.00
C ALA A 98 7.02 11.76 7.32
N ASP A 99 6.28 11.05 8.17
CA ASP A 99 6.75 10.50 9.43
C ASP A 99 6.58 8.98 9.46
N TYR A 100 7.67 8.26 9.75
CA TYR A 100 7.71 6.80 9.75
C TYR A 100 6.74 6.19 10.75
N GLN A 101 6.75 6.71 11.98
CA GLN A 101 5.89 6.17 13.03
C GLN A 101 4.42 6.50 12.78
N TYR A 102 4.15 7.66 12.19
CA TYR A 102 2.79 8.03 11.79
C TYR A 102 2.23 7.07 10.73
N SER A 103 3.02 6.71 9.71
CA SER A 103 2.63 5.75 8.68
C SER A 103 2.36 4.35 9.26
N LEU A 104 3.19 3.88 10.20
CA LEU A 104 2.96 2.63 10.93
C LEU A 104 1.67 2.68 11.76
N ASN A 105 1.45 3.79 12.47
CA ASN A 105 0.27 3.98 13.29
C ASN A 105 -1.01 4.05 12.45
N LEU A 106 -0.97 4.61 11.23
CA LEU A 106 -2.10 4.60 10.30
C LEU A 106 -2.51 3.17 9.92
N LEU A 107 -1.54 2.34 9.55
CA LEU A 107 -1.78 0.92 9.23
C LEU A 107 -2.38 0.17 10.42
N LYS A 108 -1.80 0.38 11.61
CA LYS A 108 -2.31 -0.23 12.85
C LYS A 108 -3.72 0.23 13.18
N ALA A 109 -3.99 1.53 13.14
CA ALA A 109 -5.30 2.09 13.45
C ALA A 109 -6.40 1.56 12.51
N PHE A 110 -6.07 1.40 11.22
CA PHE A 110 -6.99 0.77 10.27
C PHE A 110 -7.23 -0.71 10.62
N GLY A 111 -6.18 -1.50 10.83
CA GLY A 111 -6.29 -2.93 11.13
C GLY A 111 -7.02 -3.21 12.44
N ASP A 112 -6.76 -2.42 13.50
CA ASP A 112 -7.46 -2.53 14.79
C ASP A 112 -8.97 -2.24 14.66
N ARG A 113 -9.33 -1.30 13.77
CA ARG A 113 -10.71 -0.86 13.57
C ARG A 113 -11.50 -1.76 12.63
N PHE A 114 -10.83 -2.30 11.60
CA PHE A 114 -11.44 -3.10 10.53
C PHE A 114 -10.69 -4.42 10.36
N SER A 115 -10.70 -5.24 11.40
CA SER A 115 -9.87 -6.45 11.51
C SER A 115 -10.14 -7.53 10.44
N THR A 116 -11.24 -7.43 9.71
CA THR A 116 -11.55 -8.32 8.58
C THR A 116 -10.90 -7.90 7.27
N VAL A 117 -10.32 -6.69 7.21
CA VAL A 117 -9.65 -6.18 6.01
C VAL A 117 -8.13 -6.26 6.22
N PRO A 118 -7.40 -7.06 5.43
CA PRO A 118 -5.95 -7.15 5.53
C PRO A 118 -5.28 -5.81 5.20
N THR A 119 -4.19 -5.53 5.92
CA THR A 119 -3.36 -4.37 5.66
C THR A 119 -2.10 -4.76 4.88
N LYS A 120 -1.68 -3.87 4.00
CA LYS A 120 -0.54 -4.04 3.11
C LYS A 120 0.40 -2.84 3.19
N SER A 121 1.70 -3.09 3.01
CA SER A 121 2.70 -2.04 2.85
C SER A 121 3.77 -2.43 1.84
N GLY A 122 4.54 -1.45 1.39
CA GLY A 122 5.62 -1.67 0.43
C GLY A 122 6.85 -0.82 0.71
N LEU A 123 8.00 -1.35 0.25
CA LEU A 123 9.30 -0.67 0.26
C LEU A 123 9.92 -0.71 -1.13
N MET A 124 10.61 0.38 -1.46
CA MET A 124 11.51 0.46 -2.59
C MET A 124 12.94 0.25 -2.10
N LEU A 125 13.66 -0.67 -2.71
CA LEU A 125 15.04 -1.02 -2.37
C LEU A 125 16.03 -0.47 -3.40
N GLY A 126 17.24 -0.12 -2.94
CA GLY A 126 18.28 0.47 -3.79
C GLY A 126 18.48 1.97 -3.60
N LEU A 127 17.98 2.53 -2.49
CA LEU A 127 18.14 3.93 -2.08
C LEU A 127 19.29 4.15 -1.09
N GLY A 128 20.00 3.06 -0.73
CA GLY A 128 21.13 3.07 0.20
C GLY A 128 20.82 2.48 1.59
N GLU A 129 19.72 1.75 1.70
CA GLU A 129 19.39 0.94 2.87
C GLU A 129 20.25 -0.33 2.91
N ASP A 130 20.48 -0.83 4.12
CA ASP A 130 21.09 -2.12 4.37
C ASP A 130 20.03 -3.22 4.53
N PHE A 131 20.40 -4.49 4.30
CA PHE A 131 19.51 -5.64 4.46
C PHE A 131 18.84 -5.68 5.84
N GLU A 132 19.63 -5.48 6.91
CA GLU A 132 19.15 -5.52 8.29
C GLU A 132 18.18 -4.36 8.62
N GLU A 133 18.35 -3.21 7.97
CA GLU A 133 17.38 -2.11 8.10
C GLU A 133 16.03 -2.48 7.49
N VAL A 134 16.02 -3.16 6.33
CA VAL A 134 14.79 -3.67 5.70
C VAL A 134 14.13 -4.71 6.59
N VAL A 135 14.88 -5.66 7.13
CA VAL A 135 14.40 -6.68 8.07
C VAL A 135 13.80 -6.03 9.32
N SER A 136 14.43 -4.97 9.85
CA SER A 136 13.87 -4.22 10.97
C SER A 136 12.52 -3.57 10.65
N VAL A 137 12.37 -2.99 9.46
CA VAL A 137 11.09 -2.43 9.01
C VAL A 137 10.03 -3.52 8.85
N MET A 138 10.39 -4.70 8.35
CA MET A 138 9.47 -5.84 8.26
C MET A 138 8.96 -6.27 9.64
N HIS A 139 9.82 -6.30 10.67
CA HIS A 139 9.40 -6.52 12.04
C HIS A 139 8.46 -5.44 12.57
N ASP A 140 8.74 -4.15 12.25
CA ASP A 140 7.86 -3.05 12.65
C ASP A 140 6.48 -3.20 12.01
N LEU A 141 6.41 -3.51 10.72
CA LEU A 141 5.15 -3.76 10.00
C LEU A 141 4.36 -4.92 10.65
N ARG A 142 5.01 -6.05 10.97
CA ARG A 142 4.35 -7.17 11.64
C ARG A 142 3.81 -6.79 13.02
N ARG A 143 4.58 -6.04 13.81
CA ARG A 143 4.11 -5.51 15.12
C ARG A 143 2.92 -4.58 15.02
N HIS A 144 2.73 -3.95 13.84
CA HIS A 144 1.58 -3.10 13.54
C HIS A 144 0.46 -3.83 12.79
N GLY A 145 0.49 -5.16 12.73
CA GLY A 145 -0.58 -5.98 12.21
C GLY A 145 -0.60 -6.12 10.67
N VAL A 146 0.41 -5.61 9.96
CA VAL A 146 0.49 -5.72 8.50
C VAL A 146 0.72 -7.16 8.08
N THR A 147 -0.08 -7.67 7.16
CA THR A 147 -0.05 -9.07 6.71
C THR A 147 0.46 -9.26 5.29
N LEU A 148 0.41 -8.22 4.45
CA LEU A 148 0.84 -8.25 3.06
C LEU A 148 2.01 -7.29 2.84
N LEU A 149 3.05 -7.74 2.12
CA LEU A 149 4.26 -6.96 1.87
C LEU A 149 4.67 -6.97 0.40
N THR A 150 5.07 -5.81 -0.11
CA THR A 150 5.71 -5.68 -1.43
C THR A 150 7.11 -5.08 -1.30
N LEU A 151 8.11 -5.72 -1.93
CA LEU A 151 9.48 -5.22 -2.01
C LEU A 151 9.89 -5.15 -3.49
N GLY A 152 10.22 -3.95 -3.97
CA GLY A 152 10.59 -3.72 -5.37
C GLY A 152 11.84 -2.87 -5.51
N GLN A 153 12.53 -2.95 -6.65
CA GLN A 153 13.67 -2.09 -6.94
C GLN A 153 13.22 -0.65 -7.16
N TYR A 154 13.86 0.30 -6.47
CA TYR A 154 13.75 1.71 -6.80
C TYR A 154 14.34 1.97 -8.19
N LEU A 155 13.58 2.64 -9.03
CA LEU A 155 14.02 3.14 -10.32
C LEU A 155 13.85 4.65 -10.32
N GLN A 156 14.90 5.39 -10.69
CA GLN A 156 14.87 6.84 -10.72
C GLN A 156 13.90 7.36 -11.80
N PRO A 157 12.78 8.01 -11.44
CA PRO A 157 11.78 8.42 -12.42
C PRO A 157 12.28 9.53 -13.37
N THR A 158 13.03 10.49 -12.84
CA THR A 158 13.68 11.57 -13.60
C THR A 158 15.00 11.93 -12.94
N ARG A 159 15.87 12.68 -13.66
CA ARG A 159 17.17 13.15 -13.14
C ARG A 159 17.07 14.05 -11.88
N HIS A 160 15.87 14.51 -11.54
CA HIS A 160 15.64 15.36 -10.35
C HIS A 160 15.30 14.53 -9.10
N HIS A 161 14.98 13.24 -9.27
CA HIS A 161 14.77 12.31 -8.17
C HIS A 161 16.11 11.76 -7.66
N LEU A 162 16.06 11.11 -6.51
CA LEU A 162 17.24 10.47 -5.93
C LEU A 162 17.85 9.46 -6.90
N PRO A 163 19.18 9.39 -7.02
CA PRO A 163 19.83 8.37 -7.85
C PRO A 163 19.58 6.97 -7.26
N VAL A 164 19.66 5.95 -8.11
CA VAL A 164 19.76 4.57 -7.66
C VAL A 164 21.14 4.38 -7.04
N GLU A 165 21.21 4.05 -5.75
CA GLU A 165 22.49 3.81 -5.03
C GLU A 165 23.03 2.40 -5.35
N ARG A 166 22.14 1.42 -5.51
CA ARG A 166 22.49 0.07 -5.96
C ARG A 166 21.31 -0.63 -6.64
N TYR A 167 21.60 -1.57 -7.51
CA TYR A 167 20.64 -2.55 -7.99
C TYR A 167 20.72 -3.79 -7.11
N VAL A 168 19.62 -4.07 -6.41
CA VAL A 168 19.54 -5.19 -5.47
C VAL A 168 19.48 -6.51 -6.26
N PRO A 169 20.34 -7.48 -5.95
CA PRO A 169 20.35 -8.77 -6.64
C PRO A 169 19.04 -9.55 -6.43
N PRO A 170 18.54 -10.31 -7.42
CA PRO A 170 17.34 -11.15 -7.25
C PRO A 170 17.42 -12.12 -6.07
N ALA A 171 18.61 -12.63 -5.75
CA ALA A 171 18.82 -13.51 -4.60
C ALA A 171 18.53 -12.81 -3.26
N GLU A 172 18.82 -11.51 -3.14
CA GLU A 172 18.53 -10.73 -1.93
C GLU A 172 17.02 -10.51 -1.79
N PHE A 173 16.31 -10.24 -2.89
CA PHE A 173 14.84 -10.20 -2.88
C PHE A 173 14.23 -11.54 -2.44
N ALA A 174 14.79 -12.67 -2.91
CA ALA A 174 14.34 -14.00 -2.51
C ALA A 174 14.57 -14.25 -1.00
N SER A 175 15.74 -13.85 -0.48
CA SER A 175 16.04 -13.97 0.95
C SER A 175 15.11 -13.10 1.81
N LEU A 176 14.78 -11.89 1.36
CA LEU A 176 13.81 -11.03 2.05
C LEU A 176 12.40 -11.65 2.03
N ALA A 177 11.99 -12.27 0.92
CA ALA A 177 10.70 -12.96 0.85
C ALA A 177 10.63 -14.11 1.86
N GLU A 178 11.66 -14.95 1.91
CA GLU A 178 11.75 -16.06 2.87
C GLU A 178 11.69 -15.54 4.31
N THR A 179 12.47 -14.52 4.62
CA THR A 179 12.46 -13.85 5.93
C THR A 179 11.06 -13.34 6.28
N GLY A 180 10.37 -12.73 5.32
CA GLY A 180 9.00 -12.24 5.53
C GLY A 180 8.00 -13.35 5.84
N TYR A 181 8.05 -14.47 5.12
CA TYR A 181 7.21 -15.62 5.44
C TYR A 181 7.51 -16.20 6.83
N GLN A 182 8.78 -16.26 7.23
CA GLN A 182 9.20 -16.70 8.57
C GLN A 182 8.70 -15.76 9.68
N MET A 183 8.55 -14.46 9.38
CA MET A 183 7.95 -13.47 10.29
C MET A 183 6.42 -13.56 10.37
N GLY A 184 5.77 -14.37 9.53
CA GLY A 184 4.32 -14.56 9.51
C GLY A 184 3.57 -13.56 8.62
N PHE A 185 4.21 -12.95 7.61
CA PHE A 185 3.45 -12.33 6.53
C PHE A 185 2.68 -13.40 5.75
N VAL A 186 1.43 -13.13 5.44
CA VAL A 186 0.57 -14.04 4.67
C VAL A 186 1.03 -14.10 3.22
N HIS A 187 1.45 -12.94 2.67
CA HIS A 187 2.02 -12.87 1.33
C HIS A 187 3.15 -11.84 1.26
N VAL A 188 4.23 -12.20 0.55
CA VAL A 188 5.36 -11.32 0.27
C VAL A 188 5.66 -11.35 -1.23
N ALA A 189 5.36 -10.27 -1.93
CA ALA A 189 5.80 -10.07 -3.30
C ALA A 189 7.16 -9.34 -3.27
N SER A 190 8.24 -10.02 -3.63
CA SER A 190 9.60 -9.49 -3.52
C SER A 190 10.41 -9.85 -4.78
N ALA A 191 10.63 -8.88 -5.66
CA ALA A 191 11.45 -9.02 -6.86
C ALA A 191 11.77 -7.65 -7.46
N PRO A 192 12.81 -7.53 -8.32
CA PRO A 192 13.19 -6.24 -8.92
C PRO A 192 12.06 -5.50 -9.61
N MET A 193 11.16 -6.20 -10.29
CA MET A 193 10.06 -5.60 -11.05
C MET A 193 8.74 -5.49 -10.29
N VAL A 194 8.71 -5.88 -9.02
CA VAL A 194 7.51 -5.75 -8.18
C VAL A 194 7.13 -4.29 -7.99
N ARG A 195 5.84 -4.02 -8.07
CA ARG A 195 5.18 -2.75 -7.73
C ARG A 195 3.97 -3.04 -6.84
N SER A 196 3.42 -2.02 -6.20
CA SER A 196 2.28 -2.19 -5.28
C SER A 196 1.09 -2.91 -5.93
N SER A 197 0.90 -2.77 -7.24
CA SER A 197 -0.17 -3.44 -8.00
C SER A 197 0.25 -4.78 -8.64
N TYR A 198 1.52 -5.21 -8.49
CA TYR A 198 2.03 -6.41 -9.14
C TYR A 198 1.43 -7.68 -8.54
N HIS A 199 0.70 -8.47 -9.36
CA HIS A 199 -0.01 -9.68 -8.92
C HIS A 199 -0.83 -9.47 -7.63
N ALA A 200 -1.43 -8.28 -7.49
CA ALA A 200 -2.21 -7.92 -6.32
C ALA A 200 -3.44 -8.83 -6.14
N ASP A 201 -3.99 -9.37 -7.24
CA ASP A 201 -5.02 -10.40 -7.25
C ASP A 201 -4.58 -11.71 -6.55
N GLN A 202 -3.31 -12.10 -6.68
CA GLN A 202 -2.78 -13.28 -5.99
C GLN A 202 -2.58 -13.01 -4.50
N GLN A 203 -2.21 -11.78 -4.14
CA GLN A 203 -2.07 -11.36 -2.74
C GLN A 203 -3.42 -11.35 -2.03
N ALA A 204 -4.47 -10.87 -2.70
CA ALA A 204 -5.84 -10.88 -2.20
C ALA A 204 -6.35 -12.31 -1.94
N LYS A 205 -6.11 -13.23 -2.87
CA LYS A 205 -6.48 -14.66 -2.70
C LYS A 205 -5.77 -15.28 -1.50
N ALA A 206 -4.47 -15.05 -1.33
CA ALA A 206 -3.72 -15.56 -0.19
C ALA A 206 -4.25 -15.00 1.14
N ALA A 207 -4.65 -13.72 1.19
CA ALA A 207 -5.25 -13.12 2.36
C ALA A 207 -6.61 -13.76 2.73
N ASN A 208 -7.45 -14.08 1.74
CA ASN A 208 -8.77 -14.69 1.94
C ASN A 208 -8.71 -16.17 2.38
N GLU A 209 -7.62 -16.89 2.08
CA GLU A 209 -7.42 -18.29 2.50
C GLU A 209 -6.95 -18.43 3.95
N HIS A 210 -6.50 -17.36 4.59
CA HIS A 210 -5.91 -17.35 5.94
C HIS A 210 -6.70 -16.50 6.96
N GLY A 211 -7.81 -15.90 6.56
CA GLY A 211 -8.75 -15.16 7.40
C GLY A 211 -9.96 -16.01 7.75
#